data_4d6b3298f5c48d58845afb6e4d8f001c
#
_entry.id   4d6b3298f5c48d58845afb6e4d8f001c
#
_cell.length_a   1.000
_cell.length_b   1.000
_cell.length_c   1.000
_cell.angle_alpha   90.00
_cell.angle_beta   90.00
_cell.angle_gamma   90.00
#
_symmetry.space_group_name_H-M   'P 1'
#
loop_
_entity.id
_entity.type
_entity.pdbx_description
1 polymer ?
#
loop_
_entity_poly.entity_id
_entity_poly.type
_entity_poly.pdbx_seq_one_letter_code
_entity_poly.pdbx_strand_id
1 'polypeptide(L)'
;AIYTNYRAMLDMTAAGGYGTLYGPNVDAQGKVTTGEGKVAGTEYIAFADDGTGRKNVTLMVQVPASFDPKKPCMITATASGSRGVYGGISTGEWGLKKGCAVAYSDKGTGGAPHDLQNDTVPLIDGTRTTATAAGKSAAFNAGLTTTELAAFNTATPNRFAFKHAHSGQNAEKDWGTTTLQAVEFGYYVLNQRYGATDAAGQRLKTLTPANTIVIASSISNGGGSAIASAELDTQGLISGVAVSEPAIE
;
A
#
# COMPACT_ATOMS: atom_id res chain seq x y z
N ALA A 1 22.62 6.72 -4.85
CA ALA A 1 21.48 5.85 -4.57
C ALA A 1 20.42 6.56 -3.68
N ILE A 2 20.76 7.07 -2.50
CA ILE A 2 19.79 7.73 -1.59
C ILE A 2 19.11 8.92 -2.25
N TYR A 3 19.87 9.80 -2.89
CA TYR A 3 19.32 10.97 -3.59
C TYR A 3 18.40 10.59 -4.75
N THR A 4 18.74 9.55 -5.50
CA THR A 4 17.93 9.04 -6.61
C THR A 4 16.61 8.47 -6.10
N ASN A 5 16.65 7.69 -5.02
CA ASN A 5 15.44 7.15 -4.40
C ASN A 5 14.56 8.27 -3.81
N TYR A 6 15.14 9.26 -3.17
CA TYR A 6 14.40 10.44 -2.68
C TYR A 6 13.65 11.12 -3.82
N ARG A 7 14.32 11.41 -4.93
CA ARG A 7 13.70 12.06 -6.09
C ARG A 7 12.58 11.23 -6.71
N ALA A 8 12.73 9.91 -6.73
CA ALA A 8 11.71 9.03 -7.28
C ALA A 8 10.44 8.97 -6.42
N MET A 9 10.59 9.02 -5.10
CA MET A 9 9.51 8.69 -4.17
C MET A 9 8.93 9.91 -3.43
N LEU A 10 9.74 10.92 -3.16
CA LEU A 10 9.36 12.02 -2.26
C LEU A 10 9.46 13.41 -2.93
N ASP A 11 10.24 13.53 -3.99
CA ASP A 11 10.41 14.82 -4.68
C ASP A 11 9.18 15.13 -5.54
N MET A 12 8.36 16.06 -5.08
CA MET A 12 7.16 16.52 -5.76
C MET A 12 7.41 17.69 -6.72
N THR A 13 8.69 18.06 -6.94
CA THR A 13 9.03 19.11 -7.89
C THR A 13 8.85 18.66 -9.34
N ALA A 14 8.89 19.61 -10.25
CA ALA A 14 8.76 19.39 -11.69
C ALA A 14 9.74 18.34 -12.24
N ALA A 15 10.93 18.24 -11.67
CA ALA A 15 11.97 17.32 -12.11
C ALA A 15 12.08 16.06 -11.24
N GLY A 16 11.16 15.84 -10.32
CA GLY A 16 11.14 14.68 -9.43
C GLY A 16 10.09 13.63 -9.82
N GLY A 17 9.99 12.61 -8.98
CA GLY A 17 8.99 11.56 -9.11
C GLY A 17 9.40 10.38 -9.99
N TYR A 18 8.53 9.38 -10.04
CA TYR A 18 8.80 8.09 -10.69
C TYR A 18 9.11 8.21 -12.18
N GLY A 19 8.44 9.10 -12.90
CA GLY A 19 8.65 9.26 -14.33
C GLY A 19 10.07 9.65 -14.72
N THR A 20 10.81 10.33 -13.84
CA THR A 20 12.22 10.68 -14.08
C THR A 20 13.19 9.54 -13.78
N LEU A 21 12.78 8.56 -12.95
CA LEU A 21 13.63 7.43 -12.59
C LEU A 21 13.49 6.25 -13.57
N TYR A 22 12.27 5.97 -14.01
CA TYR A 22 11.93 4.76 -14.76
C TYR A 22 11.70 5.01 -16.27
N GLY A 23 12.06 6.15 -16.75
CA GLY A 23 11.94 6.50 -18.16
C GLY A 23 10.94 7.63 -18.44
N PRO A 24 10.58 7.84 -19.71
CA PRO A 24 9.70 8.93 -20.07
C PRO A 24 8.28 8.70 -19.53
N ASN A 25 7.61 9.77 -19.15
CA ASN A 25 6.21 9.70 -18.79
C ASN A 25 5.36 9.32 -20.02
N VAL A 26 4.44 8.39 -19.85
CA VAL A 26 3.48 7.99 -20.88
C VAL A 26 2.06 8.35 -20.44
N ASP A 27 1.21 8.71 -21.39
CA ASP A 27 -0.22 8.94 -21.12
C ASP A 27 -1.01 7.62 -20.99
N ALA A 28 -2.31 7.72 -20.83
CA ALA A 28 -3.20 6.56 -20.70
C ALA A 28 -3.24 5.69 -21.98
N GLN A 29 -2.81 6.18 -23.11
CA GLN A 29 -2.72 5.47 -24.40
C GLN A 29 -1.33 4.88 -24.63
N GLY A 30 -0.38 5.08 -23.71
CA GLY A 30 1.00 4.61 -23.83
C GLY A 30 1.90 5.55 -24.68
N LYS A 31 1.42 6.73 -25.04
CA LYS A 31 2.21 7.70 -25.79
C LYS A 31 3.16 8.45 -24.86
N VAL A 32 4.42 8.56 -25.26
CA VAL A 32 5.42 9.37 -24.55
C VAL A 32 5.01 10.85 -24.54
N THR A 33 5.07 11.45 -23.36
CA THR A 33 4.77 12.86 -23.14
C THR A 33 5.96 13.59 -22.53
N THR A 34 5.95 14.90 -22.59
CA THR A 34 6.93 15.78 -21.92
C THR A 34 6.47 16.22 -20.54
N GLY A 35 5.27 15.82 -20.10
CA GLY A 35 4.71 16.15 -18.80
C GLY A 35 5.35 15.34 -17.66
N GLU A 36 5.10 15.76 -16.43
CA GLU A 36 5.69 15.16 -15.23
C GLU A 36 4.98 13.89 -14.77
N GLY A 37 3.88 13.51 -15.37
CA GLY A 37 3.09 12.33 -14.98
C GLY A 37 2.28 12.50 -13.70
N LYS A 38 2.17 13.69 -13.17
CA LYS A 38 1.36 13.98 -11.98
C LYS A 38 -0.13 13.78 -12.28
N VAL A 39 -0.80 13.04 -11.42
CA VAL A 39 -2.24 12.80 -11.46
C VAL A 39 -2.87 13.43 -10.22
N ALA A 40 -3.73 14.42 -10.41
CA ALA A 40 -4.46 15.03 -9.31
C ALA A 40 -5.43 14.02 -8.68
N GLY A 41 -5.51 14.00 -7.35
CA GLY A 41 -6.38 13.06 -6.63
C GLY A 41 -6.28 13.20 -5.12
N THR A 42 -6.82 12.21 -4.43
CA THR A 42 -6.77 12.11 -2.97
C THR A 42 -6.24 10.75 -2.57
N GLU A 43 -5.38 10.72 -1.56
CA GLU A 43 -4.80 9.53 -0.99
C GLU A 43 -5.38 9.27 0.40
N TYR A 44 -5.68 8.02 0.70
CA TYR A 44 -6.20 7.54 1.98
C TYR A 44 -5.29 6.41 2.46
N ILE A 45 -4.85 6.48 3.71
CA ILE A 45 -3.96 5.49 4.31
C ILE A 45 -4.61 4.93 5.56
N ALA A 46 -4.51 3.61 5.74
CA ALA A 46 -4.99 2.89 6.90
C ALA A 46 -4.06 1.71 7.22
N PHE A 47 -4.21 1.15 8.43
CA PHE A 47 -3.63 -0.14 8.75
C PHE A 47 -4.69 -1.24 8.69
N ALA A 48 -4.33 -2.38 8.09
CA ALA A 48 -4.93 -3.65 8.40
C ALA A 48 -4.12 -4.29 9.54
N ASP A 49 -4.80 -4.75 10.58
CA ASP A 49 -4.19 -5.28 11.79
C ASP A 49 -4.96 -6.51 12.29
N ASP A 50 -4.26 -7.43 12.93
CA ASP A 50 -4.84 -8.60 13.59
C ASP A 50 -5.35 -8.30 15.03
N GLY A 51 -5.43 -7.04 15.41
CA GLY A 51 -5.81 -6.55 16.72
C GLY A 51 -4.66 -6.44 17.72
N THR A 52 -3.47 -6.92 17.36
CA THR A 52 -2.30 -6.88 18.27
C THR A 52 -1.47 -5.60 18.13
N GLY A 53 -1.54 -4.91 16.99
CA GLY A 53 -0.67 -3.80 16.63
C GLY A 53 0.77 -4.22 16.28
N ARG A 54 1.04 -5.52 16.20
CA ARG A 54 2.38 -6.06 15.90
C ARG A 54 2.61 -6.35 14.43
N LYS A 55 1.52 -6.53 13.68
CA LYS A 55 1.53 -6.92 12.27
C LYS A 55 0.80 -5.92 11.39
N ASN A 56 0.86 -4.65 11.73
CA ASN A 56 0.19 -3.62 10.96
C ASN A 56 0.66 -3.66 9.49
N VAL A 57 -0.27 -3.92 8.59
CA VAL A 57 -0.06 -3.86 7.14
C VAL A 57 -0.57 -2.51 6.67
N THR A 58 0.28 -1.75 6.01
CA THR A 58 -0.14 -0.45 5.48
C THR A 58 -0.94 -0.66 4.21
N LEU A 59 -2.16 -0.16 4.21
CA LEU A 59 -3.04 -0.07 3.07
C LEU A 59 -3.14 1.38 2.61
N MET A 60 -3.22 1.59 1.31
CA MET A 60 -3.42 2.92 0.73
C MET A 60 -4.42 2.83 -0.41
N VAL A 61 -5.28 3.82 -0.52
CA VAL A 61 -6.18 3.98 -1.66
C VAL A 61 -5.95 5.36 -2.26
N GLN A 62 -5.62 5.40 -3.55
CA GLN A 62 -5.54 6.64 -4.31
C GLN A 62 -6.75 6.74 -5.24
N VAL A 63 -7.45 7.86 -5.19
CA VAL A 63 -8.60 8.13 -6.02
C VAL A 63 -8.30 9.36 -6.89
N PRO A 64 -8.11 9.18 -8.21
CA PRO A 64 -7.80 10.30 -9.09
C PRO A 64 -9.01 11.24 -9.22
N ALA A 65 -8.76 12.52 -9.48
CA ALA A 65 -9.81 13.51 -9.70
C ALA A 65 -10.70 13.18 -10.91
N SER A 66 -10.17 12.37 -11.84
CA SER A 66 -10.89 11.88 -13.03
C SER A 66 -11.74 10.63 -12.79
N PHE A 67 -11.80 10.11 -11.54
CA PHE A 67 -12.61 8.92 -11.23
C PHE A 67 -14.10 9.18 -11.54
N ASP A 68 -14.70 8.28 -12.35
CA ASP A 68 -16.12 8.33 -12.71
C ASP A 68 -16.92 7.28 -11.92
N PRO A 69 -17.74 7.68 -10.94
CA PRO A 69 -18.55 6.75 -10.16
C PRO A 69 -19.69 6.07 -10.97
N LYS A 70 -19.95 6.51 -12.20
CA LYS A 70 -20.89 5.83 -13.11
C LYS A 70 -20.25 4.69 -13.89
N LYS A 71 -18.92 4.65 -13.96
CA LYS A 71 -18.11 3.60 -14.60
C LYS A 71 -16.94 3.24 -13.67
N PRO A 72 -17.25 2.79 -12.45
CA PRO A 72 -16.21 2.63 -11.44
C PRO A 72 -15.25 1.50 -11.80
N CYS A 73 -13.97 1.76 -11.61
CA CYS A 73 -12.92 0.75 -11.70
C CYS A 73 -11.88 0.92 -10.59
N MET A 74 -11.26 -0.17 -10.20
CA MET A 74 -10.19 -0.23 -9.23
C MET A 74 -9.09 -1.16 -9.70
N ILE A 75 -7.86 -0.79 -9.47
CA ILE A 75 -6.68 -1.62 -9.75
C ILE A 75 -5.99 -1.90 -8.41
N THR A 76 -5.57 -3.12 -8.15
CA THR A 76 -4.63 -3.33 -7.05
C THR A 76 -3.21 -3.03 -7.51
N ALA A 77 -2.40 -2.55 -6.58
CA ALA A 77 -0.99 -2.28 -6.80
C ALA A 77 -0.21 -2.65 -5.54
N THR A 78 -0.22 -3.93 -5.21
CA THR A 78 0.51 -4.45 -4.06
C THR A 78 2.01 -4.23 -4.24
N ALA A 79 2.69 -3.80 -3.20
CA ALA A 79 4.11 -3.49 -3.26
C ALA A 79 4.95 -4.66 -3.78
N SER A 80 5.77 -4.41 -4.78
CA SER A 80 6.79 -5.34 -5.23
C SER A 80 8.02 -5.26 -4.32
N GLY A 81 8.60 -6.38 -3.95
CA GLY A 81 9.70 -6.43 -2.99
C GLY A 81 9.29 -5.90 -1.61
N SER A 82 10.27 -5.60 -0.78
CA SER A 82 10.07 -5.07 0.58
C SER A 82 10.19 -3.53 0.59
N ARG A 83 9.36 -2.84 -0.20
CA ARG A 83 9.49 -1.39 -0.46
C ARG A 83 8.48 -0.53 0.28
N GLY A 84 7.62 -1.11 1.09
CA GLY A 84 6.49 -0.40 1.67
C GLY A 84 5.40 -0.09 0.63
N VAL A 85 4.33 0.59 1.05
CA VAL A 85 3.11 0.76 0.26
C VAL A 85 3.33 1.46 -1.08
N TYR A 86 4.23 2.43 -1.16
CA TYR A 86 4.55 3.14 -2.40
C TYR A 86 5.32 2.28 -3.42
N GLY A 87 5.80 1.11 -3.04
CA GLY A 87 6.43 0.17 -3.97
C GLY A 87 5.51 -0.39 -5.05
N GLY A 88 4.21 -0.20 -4.93
CA GLY A 88 3.21 -0.58 -5.94
C GLY A 88 2.95 0.46 -7.03
N ILE A 89 3.54 1.66 -6.93
CA ILE A 89 3.22 2.77 -7.86
C ILE A 89 3.54 2.44 -9.32
N SER A 90 4.49 1.54 -9.58
CA SER A 90 4.85 1.13 -10.94
C SER A 90 3.67 0.54 -11.74
N THR A 91 2.71 -0.08 -11.06
CA THR A 91 1.46 -0.55 -11.67
C THR A 91 0.29 0.39 -11.39
N GLY A 92 0.29 1.04 -10.22
CA GLY A 92 -0.76 1.97 -9.80
C GLY A 92 -0.87 3.20 -10.69
N GLU A 93 0.24 3.74 -11.18
CA GLU A 93 0.25 4.92 -12.04
C GLU A 93 -0.62 4.73 -13.29
N TRP A 94 -0.54 3.57 -13.93
CA TRP A 94 -1.39 3.25 -15.07
C TRP A 94 -2.88 3.31 -14.71
N GLY A 95 -3.27 2.71 -13.59
CA GLY A 95 -4.65 2.73 -13.11
C GLY A 95 -5.17 4.15 -12.89
N LEU A 96 -4.37 5.00 -12.23
CA LEU A 96 -4.71 6.40 -12.00
C LEU A 96 -4.90 7.18 -13.30
N LYS A 97 -4.03 6.99 -14.29
CA LYS A 97 -4.13 7.63 -15.61
C LYS A 97 -5.36 7.16 -16.39
N LYS A 98 -5.85 5.95 -16.13
CA LYS A 98 -7.11 5.43 -16.70
C LYS A 98 -8.34 5.91 -15.94
N GLY A 99 -8.20 6.69 -14.89
CA GLY A 99 -9.31 7.14 -14.04
C GLY A 99 -9.80 6.12 -13.04
N CYS A 100 -9.08 5.01 -12.83
CA CYS A 100 -9.42 4.02 -11.82
C CYS A 100 -8.88 4.43 -10.45
N ALA A 101 -9.57 4.09 -9.39
CA ALA A 101 -8.99 4.06 -8.07
C ALA A 101 -7.90 2.98 -8.00
N VAL A 102 -6.91 3.19 -7.14
CA VAL A 102 -5.85 2.20 -6.95
C VAL A 102 -5.72 1.84 -5.49
N ALA A 103 -5.78 0.55 -5.20
CA ALA A 103 -5.67 -0.03 -3.86
C ALA A 103 -4.30 -0.69 -3.68
N TYR A 104 -3.56 -0.24 -2.68
CA TYR A 104 -2.19 -0.66 -2.40
C TYR A 104 -2.10 -1.41 -1.07
N SER A 105 -1.17 -2.35 -0.99
CA SER A 105 -0.77 -3.01 0.26
C SER A 105 0.75 -3.10 0.32
N ASP A 106 1.35 -2.89 1.51
CA ASP A 106 2.77 -3.17 1.75
C ASP A 106 3.04 -4.66 2.03
N LYS A 107 2.03 -5.51 2.01
CA LYS A 107 2.10 -6.95 2.25
C LYS A 107 2.66 -7.33 3.63
N GLY A 108 2.71 -6.42 4.58
CA GLY A 108 3.36 -6.66 5.87
C GLY A 108 4.89 -6.76 5.76
N THR A 109 5.50 -6.21 4.72
CA THR A 109 6.95 -6.21 4.52
C THR A 109 7.48 -4.82 4.18
N GLY A 110 8.77 -4.62 4.43
CA GLY A 110 9.49 -3.40 4.06
C GLY A 110 9.12 -2.15 4.84
N GLY A 111 10.02 -1.22 4.89
CA GLY A 111 9.83 0.06 5.56
C GLY A 111 9.66 -0.04 7.08
N ALA A 112 9.16 1.02 7.67
CA ALA A 112 8.78 1.12 9.09
C ALA A 112 9.85 0.64 10.09
N PRO A 113 11.10 1.17 10.10
CA PRO A 113 12.14 0.71 10.98
C PRO A 113 11.85 1.09 12.45
N HIS A 114 11.86 0.09 13.34
CA HIS A 114 11.99 0.30 14.77
C HIS A 114 13.45 0.59 15.10
N ASP A 115 13.75 1.78 15.57
CA ASP A 115 15.07 2.14 16.09
C ASP A 115 15.23 1.52 17.48
N LEU A 116 15.98 0.43 17.56
CA LEU A 116 16.15 -0.31 18.80
C LEU A 116 17.01 0.43 19.82
N GLN A 117 17.93 1.29 19.36
CA GLN A 117 18.81 2.04 20.24
C GLN A 117 18.04 3.09 21.04
N ASN A 118 17.10 3.78 20.41
CA ASN A 118 16.32 4.85 21.00
C ASN A 118 14.89 4.43 21.34
N ASP A 119 14.53 3.18 21.11
CA ASP A 119 13.20 2.61 21.30
C ASP A 119 12.10 3.45 20.62
N THR A 120 12.32 3.84 19.36
CA THR A 120 11.36 4.64 18.61
C THR A 120 10.83 3.93 17.37
N VAL A 121 9.55 4.13 17.09
CA VAL A 121 8.81 3.53 15.97
C VAL A 121 8.10 4.59 15.13
N PRO A 122 7.88 4.35 13.84
CA PRO A 122 7.09 5.26 13.01
C PRO A 122 5.60 5.02 13.18
N LEU A 123 4.84 6.11 13.09
CA LEU A 123 3.37 6.11 13.01
C LEU A 123 2.92 6.17 11.53
N ILE A 124 1.61 6.08 11.31
CA ILE A 124 1.02 6.07 9.96
C ILE A 124 1.26 7.36 9.18
N ASP A 125 1.40 8.49 9.85
CA ASP A 125 1.70 9.80 9.26
C ASP A 125 3.19 10.05 9.00
N GLY A 126 4.04 9.02 9.25
CA GLY A 126 5.50 9.11 9.09
C GLY A 126 6.23 9.78 10.24
N THR A 127 5.53 10.28 11.25
CA THR A 127 6.16 10.78 12.48
C THR A 127 6.69 9.63 13.32
N ARG A 128 7.55 9.92 14.28
CA ARG A 128 8.13 8.92 15.18
C ARG A 128 7.81 9.25 16.63
N THR A 129 7.59 8.20 17.42
CA THR A 129 7.42 8.30 18.86
C THR A 129 8.04 7.07 19.54
N THR A 130 8.06 7.02 20.88
CA THR A 130 8.54 5.82 21.59
C THR A 130 7.63 4.63 21.32
N ALA A 131 8.17 3.42 21.33
CA ALA A 131 7.39 2.20 21.12
C ALA A 131 6.23 2.08 22.13
N THR A 132 6.47 2.47 23.38
CA THR A 132 5.43 2.49 24.43
C THR A 132 4.31 3.48 24.12
N ALA A 133 4.63 4.71 23.70
CA ALA A 133 3.62 5.72 23.38
C ALA A 133 2.82 5.39 22.12
N ALA A 134 3.47 4.78 21.13
CA ALA A 134 2.81 4.34 19.90
C ALA A 134 1.79 3.21 20.16
N GLY A 135 2.10 2.30 21.07
CA GLY A 135 1.26 1.14 21.32
C GLY A 135 0.89 0.40 20.03
N LYS A 136 -0.39 0.20 19.79
CA LYS A 136 -0.92 -0.47 18.59
C LYS A 136 -0.90 0.40 17.32
N SER A 137 -0.60 1.69 17.44
CA SER A 137 -0.55 2.62 16.31
C SER A 137 0.81 2.66 15.62
N ALA A 138 1.80 1.89 16.08
CA ALA A 138 3.08 1.75 15.42
C ALA A 138 2.92 1.08 14.04
N ALA A 139 3.56 1.62 13.02
CA ALA A 139 3.62 0.95 11.72
C ALA A 139 4.34 -0.41 11.80
N PHE A 140 5.34 -0.49 12.69
CA PHE A 140 5.98 -1.73 13.09
C PHE A 140 6.62 -1.57 14.47
N ASN A 141 6.51 -2.62 15.29
CA ASN A 141 7.18 -2.75 16.57
C ASN A 141 7.76 -4.16 16.71
N ALA A 142 9.06 -4.25 17.03
CA ALA A 142 9.73 -5.54 17.22
C ALA A 142 9.15 -6.34 18.42
N GLY A 143 8.45 -5.67 19.34
CA GLY A 143 7.77 -6.30 20.46
C GLY A 143 8.72 -6.85 21.53
N LEU A 144 9.89 -6.26 21.68
CA LEU A 144 10.85 -6.60 22.72
C LEU A 144 10.41 -6.04 24.07
N THR A 145 10.64 -6.79 25.13
CA THR A 145 10.57 -6.26 26.49
C THR A 145 11.75 -5.31 26.75
N THR A 146 11.64 -4.46 27.76
CA THR A 146 12.73 -3.55 28.15
C THR A 146 14.03 -4.31 28.44
N THR A 147 13.95 -5.48 29.08
CA THR A 147 15.10 -6.32 29.38
C THR A 147 15.75 -6.89 28.11
N GLU A 148 14.94 -7.42 27.19
CA GLU A 148 15.42 -7.94 25.89
C GLU A 148 16.06 -6.84 25.06
N LEU A 149 15.43 -5.66 25.01
CA LEU A 149 15.95 -4.51 24.28
C LEU A 149 17.31 -4.05 24.84
N ALA A 150 17.43 -3.95 26.17
CA ALA A 150 18.68 -3.57 26.83
C ALA A 150 19.80 -4.59 26.57
N ALA A 151 19.49 -5.89 26.67
CA ALA A 151 20.44 -6.97 26.40
C ALA A 151 20.88 -6.95 24.93
N PHE A 152 19.96 -6.76 23.99
CA PHE A 152 20.25 -6.66 22.56
C PHE A 152 21.14 -5.46 22.26
N ASN A 153 20.83 -4.28 22.77
CA ASN A 153 21.60 -3.07 22.55
C ASN A 153 23.02 -3.13 23.13
N THR A 154 23.17 -3.86 24.24
CA THR A 154 24.51 -4.11 24.82
C THR A 154 25.36 -4.99 23.89
N ALA A 155 24.76 -6.03 23.31
CA ALA A 155 25.47 -6.95 22.43
C ALA A 155 25.66 -6.39 21.00
N THR A 156 24.66 -5.67 20.47
CA THR A 156 24.62 -5.18 19.08
C THR A 156 24.01 -3.77 19.03
N PRO A 157 24.78 -2.73 19.38
CA PRO A 157 24.25 -1.36 19.45
C PRO A 157 23.93 -0.78 18.05
N ASN A 158 23.10 0.26 18.02
CA ASN A 158 22.76 1.04 16.82
C ASN A 158 22.12 0.20 15.71
N ARG A 159 21.15 -0.66 16.07
CA ARG A 159 20.41 -1.50 15.12
C ARG A 159 18.97 -1.04 14.97
N PHE A 160 18.43 -1.40 13.80
CA PHE A 160 17.03 -1.26 13.47
C PHE A 160 16.42 -2.64 13.25
N ALA A 161 15.20 -2.85 13.71
CA ALA A 161 14.37 -3.97 13.31
C ALA A 161 13.40 -3.53 12.21
N PHE A 162 13.18 -4.38 11.23
CA PHE A 162 12.34 -4.08 10.08
C PHE A 162 11.18 -5.07 9.98
N LYS A 163 10.06 -4.60 9.46
CA LYS A 163 8.96 -5.42 9.01
C LYS A 163 9.43 -6.20 7.78
N HIS A 164 9.70 -7.49 7.94
CA HIS A 164 10.34 -8.30 6.92
C HIS A 164 9.81 -9.75 6.93
N ALA A 165 9.85 -10.42 5.77
CA ALA A 165 9.42 -11.82 5.64
C ALA A 165 10.14 -12.77 6.63
N HIS A 166 11.41 -12.53 6.91
CA HIS A 166 12.21 -13.32 7.86
C HIS A 166 12.10 -12.91 9.33
N SER A 167 11.15 -12.06 9.67
CA SER A 167 10.94 -11.56 11.04
C SER A 167 10.27 -12.59 11.99
N GLY A 168 10.03 -13.81 11.56
CA GLY A 168 9.27 -14.83 12.29
C GLY A 168 7.76 -14.65 12.25
N GLN A 169 7.26 -13.67 11.51
CA GLN A 169 5.82 -13.39 11.39
C GLN A 169 5.19 -13.94 10.11
N ASN A 170 5.99 -14.52 9.20
CA ASN A 170 5.56 -15.09 7.92
C ASN A 170 4.48 -14.25 7.21
N ALA A 171 4.85 -13.05 6.79
CA ALA A 171 3.93 -12.15 6.10
C ALA A 171 3.44 -12.71 4.76
N GLU A 172 4.21 -13.61 4.14
CA GLU A 172 3.91 -14.17 2.81
C GLU A 172 2.60 -14.95 2.78
N LYS A 173 2.31 -15.72 3.83
CA LYS A 173 1.05 -16.47 3.93
C LYS A 173 -0.21 -15.59 3.87
N ASP A 174 -0.07 -14.31 4.20
CA ASP A 174 -1.17 -13.35 4.30
C ASP A 174 -1.23 -12.38 3.10
N TRP A 175 -0.36 -12.52 2.09
CA TRP A 175 -0.27 -11.59 0.95
C TRP A 175 -1.58 -11.46 0.18
N GLY A 176 -2.24 -12.56 -0.12
CA GLY A 176 -3.55 -12.54 -0.80
C GLY A 176 -4.61 -11.86 0.07
N THR A 177 -4.68 -12.22 1.34
CA THR A 177 -5.62 -11.62 2.31
C THR A 177 -5.43 -10.11 2.43
N THR A 178 -4.20 -9.63 2.56
CA THR A 178 -3.93 -8.19 2.69
C THR A 178 -4.22 -7.42 1.40
N THR A 179 -4.11 -8.07 0.24
CA THR A 179 -4.53 -7.48 -1.03
C THR A 179 -6.06 -7.36 -1.11
N LEU A 180 -6.81 -8.38 -0.67
CA LEU A 180 -8.27 -8.29 -0.56
C LEU A 180 -8.71 -7.20 0.42
N GLN A 181 -8.06 -7.10 1.57
CA GLN A 181 -8.31 -6.00 2.53
C GLN A 181 -8.07 -4.62 1.91
N ALA A 182 -7.06 -4.48 1.04
CA ALA A 182 -6.85 -3.23 0.31
C ALA A 182 -8.00 -2.92 -0.66
N VAL A 183 -8.57 -3.93 -1.32
CA VAL A 183 -9.77 -3.79 -2.17
C VAL A 183 -10.99 -3.41 -1.33
N GLU A 184 -11.21 -4.06 -0.19
CA GLU A 184 -12.30 -3.71 0.74
C GLU A 184 -12.17 -2.27 1.25
N PHE A 185 -10.96 -1.86 1.60
CA PHE A 185 -10.69 -0.47 1.95
C PHE A 185 -10.96 0.49 0.78
N GLY A 186 -10.65 0.08 -0.44
CA GLY A 186 -11.00 0.81 -1.66
C GLY A 186 -12.51 1.01 -1.79
N TYR A 187 -13.30 -0.05 -1.62
CA TYR A 187 -14.76 0.04 -1.62
C TYR A 187 -15.29 0.94 -0.50
N TYR A 188 -14.71 0.86 0.69
CA TYR A 188 -15.06 1.76 1.79
C TYR A 188 -14.84 3.23 1.40
N VAL A 189 -13.64 3.58 0.92
CA VAL A 189 -13.28 4.94 0.51
C VAL A 189 -14.20 5.45 -0.60
N LEU A 190 -14.41 4.63 -1.63
CA LEU A 190 -15.25 5.01 -2.77
C LEU A 190 -16.71 5.23 -2.36
N ASN A 191 -17.26 4.41 -1.48
CA ASN A 191 -18.61 4.59 -0.98
C ASN A 191 -18.75 5.77 -0.03
N GLN A 192 -17.73 6.06 0.80
CA GLN A 192 -17.71 7.27 1.62
C GLN A 192 -17.71 8.54 0.76
N ARG A 193 -17.05 8.51 -0.38
CA ARG A 193 -16.89 9.66 -1.26
C ARG A 193 -18.05 9.83 -2.25
N TYR A 194 -18.51 8.73 -2.85
CA TYR A 194 -19.43 8.74 -3.99
C TYR A 194 -20.72 7.96 -3.74
N GLY A 195 -20.86 7.24 -2.63
CA GLY A 195 -22.06 6.51 -2.29
C GLY A 195 -23.26 7.47 -2.15
N ALA A 196 -24.45 7.01 -2.51
CA ALA A 196 -25.66 7.75 -2.26
C ALA A 196 -25.83 8.02 -0.76
N THR A 197 -26.63 9.03 -0.42
CA THR A 197 -26.94 9.36 0.97
C THR A 197 -28.40 9.02 1.22
N ASP A 198 -28.70 8.30 2.29
CA ASP A 198 -30.08 8.03 2.71
C ASP A 198 -30.74 9.24 3.36
N ALA A 199 -32.01 9.07 3.76
CA ALA A 199 -32.78 10.13 4.40
C ALA A 199 -32.22 10.55 5.78
N ALA A 200 -31.41 9.68 6.42
CA ALA A 200 -30.73 9.97 7.68
C ALA A 200 -29.33 10.58 7.50
N GLY A 201 -28.91 10.83 6.24
CA GLY A 201 -27.61 11.38 5.92
C GLY A 201 -26.47 10.35 5.92
N GLN A 202 -26.78 9.06 6.02
CA GLN A 202 -25.77 8.01 6.03
C GLN A 202 -25.36 7.60 4.60
N ARG A 203 -24.07 7.28 4.41
CA ARG A 203 -23.57 6.79 3.13
C ARG A 203 -24.00 5.35 2.88
N LEU A 204 -24.58 5.13 1.72
CA LEU A 204 -24.98 3.80 1.25
C LEU A 204 -23.85 3.15 0.45
N LYS A 205 -23.77 1.84 0.50
CA LYS A 205 -22.85 1.03 -0.31
C LYS A 205 -23.41 0.86 -1.74
N THR A 206 -23.25 1.88 -2.58
CA THR A 206 -23.75 1.87 -3.97
C THR A 206 -22.71 1.40 -4.97
N LEU A 207 -21.41 1.53 -4.67
CA LEU A 207 -20.33 0.93 -5.42
C LEU A 207 -20.03 -0.45 -4.81
N THR A 208 -20.23 -1.49 -5.62
CA THR A 208 -20.19 -2.90 -5.19
C THR A 208 -19.46 -3.73 -6.24
N PRO A 209 -19.07 -4.97 -5.94
CA PRO A 209 -18.47 -5.87 -6.94
C PRO A 209 -19.35 -6.08 -8.19
N ALA A 210 -20.67 -5.96 -8.05
CA ALA A 210 -21.60 -6.14 -9.18
C ALA A 210 -21.52 -5.00 -10.23
N ASN A 211 -21.03 -3.82 -9.86
CA ASN A 211 -20.97 -2.66 -10.75
C ASN A 211 -19.59 -1.99 -10.83
N THR A 212 -18.58 -2.55 -10.22
CA THR A 212 -17.21 -2.02 -10.21
C THR A 212 -16.25 -3.07 -10.76
N ILE A 213 -15.49 -2.72 -11.78
CA ILE A 213 -14.44 -3.59 -12.30
C ILE A 213 -13.22 -3.48 -11.39
N VAL A 214 -12.77 -4.60 -10.85
CA VAL A 214 -11.55 -4.68 -10.03
C VAL A 214 -10.54 -5.61 -10.70
N ILE A 215 -9.37 -5.08 -11.05
CA ILE A 215 -8.28 -5.87 -11.60
C ILE A 215 -7.18 -6.03 -10.56
N ALA A 216 -6.95 -7.25 -10.13
CA ALA A 216 -5.80 -7.58 -9.29
C ALA A 216 -4.53 -7.50 -10.15
N SER A 217 -3.67 -6.54 -9.84
CA SER A 217 -2.48 -6.25 -10.64
C SER A 217 -1.29 -5.92 -9.74
N SER A 218 -0.13 -6.37 -10.14
CA SER A 218 1.19 -5.94 -9.68
C SER A 218 2.29 -6.66 -10.46
N ILE A 219 3.54 -6.51 -9.98
CA ILE A 219 4.73 -7.15 -10.56
C ILE A 219 5.49 -7.93 -9.49
N SER A 220 6.30 -8.92 -9.91
CA SER A 220 7.20 -9.71 -9.07
C SER A 220 6.41 -10.36 -7.90
N ASN A 221 6.87 -10.32 -6.66
CA ASN A 221 6.11 -10.87 -5.54
C ASN A 221 4.81 -10.10 -5.22
N GLY A 222 4.68 -8.84 -5.62
CA GLY A 222 3.38 -8.18 -5.65
C GLY A 222 2.42 -8.83 -6.66
N GLY A 223 2.93 -9.32 -7.80
CA GLY A 223 2.17 -10.12 -8.76
C GLY A 223 1.71 -11.46 -8.17
N GLY A 224 2.56 -12.16 -7.42
CA GLY A 224 2.17 -13.35 -6.67
C GLY A 224 1.07 -13.04 -5.65
N SER A 225 1.18 -11.92 -4.94
CA SER A 225 0.13 -11.45 -4.02
C SER A 225 -1.22 -11.19 -4.72
N ALA A 226 -1.19 -10.63 -5.94
CA ALA A 226 -2.40 -10.40 -6.73
C ALA A 226 -3.06 -11.71 -7.18
N ILE A 227 -2.28 -12.71 -7.57
CA ILE A 227 -2.80 -14.06 -7.90
C ILE A 227 -3.42 -14.69 -6.65
N ALA A 228 -2.68 -14.72 -5.54
CA ALA A 228 -3.17 -15.27 -4.28
C ALA A 228 -4.46 -14.59 -3.80
N SER A 229 -4.63 -13.28 -4.06
CA SER A 229 -5.87 -12.58 -3.72
C SER A 229 -7.07 -13.11 -4.53
N ALA A 230 -6.89 -13.39 -5.81
CA ALA A 230 -7.95 -13.95 -6.64
C ALA A 230 -8.32 -15.40 -6.25
N GLU A 231 -7.33 -16.20 -5.83
CA GLU A 231 -7.55 -17.55 -5.32
C GLU A 231 -8.31 -17.57 -3.98
N LEU A 232 -8.09 -16.59 -3.13
CA LEU A 232 -8.75 -16.45 -1.83
C LEU A 232 -10.08 -15.69 -1.87
N ASP A 233 -10.42 -15.10 -3.02
CA ASP A 233 -11.60 -14.25 -3.15
C ASP A 233 -12.89 -15.07 -3.19
N THR A 234 -13.49 -15.26 -2.03
CA THR A 234 -14.80 -15.92 -1.89
C THR A 234 -15.98 -14.96 -2.01
N GLN A 235 -15.73 -13.65 -2.10
CA GLN A 235 -16.75 -12.61 -2.14
C GLN A 235 -16.98 -12.04 -3.55
N GLY A 236 -16.19 -12.46 -4.54
CA GLY A 236 -16.25 -11.94 -5.90
C GLY A 236 -15.82 -10.46 -6.01
N LEU A 237 -14.85 -10.06 -5.20
CA LEU A 237 -14.29 -8.69 -5.20
C LEU A 237 -13.46 -8.43 -6.45
N ILE A 238 -12.79 -9.46 -6.98
CA ILE A 238 -11.85 -9.40 -8.10
C ILE A 238 -12.57 -9.80 -9.40
N SER A 239 -12.54 -8.94 -10.40
CA SER A 239 -13.12 -9.19 -11.72
C SER A 239 -12.13 -9.87 -12.69
N GLY A 240 -10.82 -9.71 -12.44
CA GLY A 240 -9.78 -10.29 -13.27
C GLY A 240 -8.39 -10.03 -12.70
N VAL A 241 -7.38 -10.70 -13.27
CA VAL A 241 -5.98 -10.62 -12.85
C VAL A 241 -5.12 -10.20 -14.04
N ALA A 242 -4.24 -9.22 -13.82
CA ALA A 242 -3.24 -8.78 -14.80
C ALA A 242 -1.91 -8.52 -14.10
N VAL A 243 -0.98 -9.45 -14.17
CA VAL A 243 0.30 -9.41 -13.47
C VAL A 243 1.47 -9.53 -14.43
N SER A 244 2.62 -8.98 -14.04
CA SER A 244 3.87 -9.10 -14.77
C SER A 244 4.90 -9.83 -13.90
N GLU A 245 5.52 -10.87 -14.46
CA GLU A 245 6.59 -11.64 -13.83
C GLU A 245 6.29 -12.00 -12.36
N PRO A 246 5.13 -12.62 -12.08
CA PRO A 246 4.73 -12.90 -10.71
C PRO A 246 5.70 -13.90 -10.07
N ALA A 247 6.13 -13.64 -8.83
CA ALA A 247 6.79 -14.64 -8.02
C ALA A 247 5.72 -15.63 -7.53
N ILE A 248 5.73 -16.81 -8.13
CA ILE A 248 4.90 -17.98 -7.77
C ILE A 248 5.86 -19.13 -7.48
N GLU A 249 5.67 -19.80 -6.36
CA GLU A 249 6.39 -21.01 -5.97
C GLU A 249 5.47 -22.20 -6.05
#